data_ad5826ee17a1a1d973417a872ab2f7ba
#
_entry.id   ad5826ee17a1a1d973417a872ab2f7ba
#
_cell.length_a   1.000
_cell.length_b   1.000
_cell.length_c   1.000
_cell.angle_alpha   90.00
_cell.angle_beta   90.00
_cell.angle_gamma   90.00
#
_symmetry.space_group_name_H-M   'P 1'
#
loop_
_entity.id
_entity.type
_entity.pdbx_description
1 polymer ?
#
loop_
_entity_poly.entity_id
_entity_poly.type
_entity_poly.pdbx_seq_one_letter_code
_entity_poly.pdbx_strand_id
1 'polypeptide(L)'
;MIKNRLVVVLNGKINGNACIIVPLSSTCDRDKLQRGMHVEIGEAVIEECRFFSQRTRWAKADLVQQVSRYRLNRARTDRGYLNQCLARELVAEIQKAVIKSINASWMLNGTPQS
;
A
#
# COMPACT_ATOMS: atom_id res chain seq x y z
N MET A 1 -12.78 -18.34 0.45
CA MET A 1 -13.09 -17.33 1.48
C MET A 1 -12.46 -16.00 1.10
N ILE A 2 -13.24 -14.95 1.09
CA ILE A 2 -12.74 -13.62 0.76
C ILE A 2 -12.26 -12.95 2.04
N LYS A 3 -10.99 -12.57 2.06
CA LYS A 3 -10.44 -11.82 3.19
C LYS A 3 -10.42 -10.35 2.85
N ASN A 4 -10.93 -9.55 3.76
CA ASN A 4 -10.80 -8.10 3.64
C ASN A 4 -9.40 -7.69 4.06
N ARG A 5 -8.78 -6.82 3.28
CA ARG A 5 -7.45 -6.28 3.59
C ARG A 5 -7.46 -4.78 3.42
N LEU A 6 -6.67 -4.12 4.26
CA LEU A 6 -6.42 -2.70 4.06
C LEU A 6 -5.43 -2.53 2.92
N VAL A 7 -5.69 -1.54 2.10
CA VAL A 7 -4.78 -1.19 1.01
C VAL A 7 -4.63 0.32 0.94
N VAL A 8 -3.52 0.78 0.41
CA VAL A 8 -3.31 2.19 0.11
C VAL A 8 -3.54 2.38 -1.38
N VAL A 9 -4.38 3.34 -1.74
CA VAL A 9 -4.62 3.69 -3.14
C VAL A 9 -3.63 4.79 -3.49
N LEU A 10 -2.77 4.52 -4.46
CA LEU A 10 -1.71 5.46 -4.85
C LEU A 10 -2.16 6.47 -5.89
N ASN A 11 -3.22 6.18 -6.60
CA ASN A 11 -3.71 7.06 -7.65
C ASN A 11 -5.20 7.32 -7.47
N GLY A 12 -5.55 8.45 -6.89
CA GLY A 12 -6.94 8.76 -6.57
C GLY A 12 -7.81 9.05 -7.76
N LYS A 13 -7.23 9.50 -8.87
CA LYS A 13 -7.99 9.86 -10.06
C LYS A 13 -7.26 9.42 -11.30
N ILE A 14 -7.59 8.25 -11.78
CA ILE A 14 -7.13 7.80 -13.08
C ILE A 14 -8.33 7.66 -13.97
N ASN A 15 -8.13 7.86 -15.24
CA ASN A 15 -9.17 7.64 -16.23
C ASN A 15 -9.66 6.21 -16.15
N GLY A 16 -10.96 6.05 -15.98
CA GLY A 16 -11.57 4.74 -15.91
C GLY A 16 -11.68 4.21 -14.49
N ASN A 17 -11.78 2.91 -14.38
CA ASN A 17 -12.11 2.23 -13.14
C ASN A 17 -10.94 1.51 -12.49
N ALA A 18 -9.72 1.78 -12.95
CA ALA A 18 -8.53 1.11 -12.45
C ALA A 18 -7.88 1.92 -11.32
N CYS A 19 -7.47 1.21 -10.28
CA CYS A 19 -6.74 1.80 -9.18
C CYS A 19 -5.44 1.03 -8.96
N ILE A 20 -4.38 1.76 -8.64
CA ILE A 20 -3.12 1.14 -8.24
C ILE A 20 -3.09 1.11 -6.73
N ILE A 21 -2.92 -0.07 -6.18
CA ILE A 21 -2.95 -0.26 -4.73
C ILE A 21 -1.70 -0.97 -4.24
N VAL A 22 -1.40 -0.71 -2.96
CA VAL A 22 -0.36 -1.42 -2.23
C VAL A 22 -1.01 -2.02 -1.00
N PRO A 23 -0.90 -3.34 -0.80
CA PRO A 23 -1.51 -3.96 0.37
C PRO A 23 -0.74 -3.63 1.64
N LEU A 24 -1.47 -3.56 2.74
CA LEU A 24 -0.91 -3.35 4.06
C LEU A 24 -0.92 -4.69 4.82
N SER A 25 0.16 -4.97 5.50
CA SER A 25 0.30 -6.20 6.28
C SER A 25 0.66 -5.86 7.71
N SER A 26 0.20 -6.68 8.64
CA SER A 26 0.62 -6.57 10.03
C SER A 26 1.88 -7.40 10.32
N THR A 27 2.43 -8.04 9.30
CA THR A 27 3.63 -8.86 9.43
C THR A 27 4.80 -8.18 8.75
N CYS A 28 5.92 -8.04 9.45
CA CYS A 28 7.12 -7.42 8.94
C CYS A 28 8.00 -8.45 8.21
N ASP A 29 8.47 -8.07 7.03
CA ASP A 29 9.52 -8.79 6.32
C ASP A 29 10.77 -7.92 6.39
N ARG A 30 11.69 -8.28 7.26
CA ARG A 30 12.87 -7.45 7.52
C ARG A 30 13.77 -7.30 6.30
N ASP A 31 13.90 -8.34 5.51
CA ASP A 31 14.73 -8.28 4.31
C ASP A 31 14.17 -7.25 3.33
N LYS A 32 12.87 -7.32 3.07
CA LYS A 32 12.23 -6.37 2.16
C LYS A 32 12.22 -4.96 2.71
N LEU A 33 12.05 -4.83 4.03
CA LEU A 33 12.10 -3.53 4.68
C LEU A 33 13.47 -2.90 4.52
N GLN A 34 14.54 -3.67 4.73
CA GLN A 34 15.91 -3.17 4.57
C GLN A 34 16.22 -2.80 3.13
N ARG A 35 15.66 -3.52 2.19
CA ARG A 35 15.84 -3.21 0.76
C ARG A 35 15.04 -2.02 0.31
N GLY A 36 14.19 -1.48 1.17
CA GLY A 36 13.35 -0.33 0.83
C GLY A 36 12.15 -0.68 -0.03
N MET A 37 11.76 -1.95 -0.05
CA MET A 37 10.58 -2.42 -0.79
C MET A 37 9.33 -2.44 0.04
N HIS A 38 9.45 -2.30 1.35
CA HIS A 38 8.33 -2.16 2.28
C HIS A 38 8.50 -0.87 3.06
N VAL A 39 7.38 -0.27 3.46
CA VAL A 39 7.38 0.97 4.23
C VAL A 39 6.61 0.73 5.52
N GLU A 40 7.24 1.01 6.64
CA GLU A 40 6.60 0.87 7.94
C GLU A 40 5.64 2.03 8.17
N ILE A 41 4.45 1.70 8.62
CA ILE A 41 3.41 2.66 8.98
C ILE A 41 3.12 2.49 10.47
N GLY A 42 3.40 3.53 11.25
CA GLY A 42 3.23 3.49 12.70
C GLY A 42 1.79 3.18 13.10
N GLU A 43 1.63 2.62 14.30
CA GLU A 43 0.31 2.14 14.73
C GLU A 43 -0.74 3.24 14.85
N ALA A 44 -0.33 4.48 15.08
CA ALA A 44 -1.27 5.58 15.24
C ALA A 44 -1.57 6.31 13.94
N VAL A 45 -0.95 5.92 12.83
CA VAL A 45 -1.12 6.63 11.56
C VAL A 45 -2.49 6.37 10.94
N ILE A 46 -2.96 5.14 10.99
CA ILE A 46 -4.25 4.78 10.45
C ILE A 46 -5.24 4.67 11.60
N GLU A 47 -6.35 5.38 11.49
CA GLU A 47 -7.39 5.34 12.50
C GLU A 47 -8.00 3.94 12.61
N GLU A 48 -8.42 3.60 13.82
CA GLU A 48 -9.12 2.36 14.03
C GLU A 48 -10.40 2.34 13.20
N CYS A 49 -10.63 1.22 12.54
CA CYS A 49 -11.84 1.04 11.77
C CYS A 49 -12.35 -0.38 11.96
N ARG A 50 -13.57 -0.61 11.50
CA ARG A 50 -14.23 -1.90 11.68
C ARG A 50 -13.39 -3.02 11.09
N PHE A 51 -13.17 -4.08 11.84
CA PHE A 51 -12.38 -5.25 11.50
C PHE A 51 -10.87 -5.04 11.52
N PHE A 52 -10.40 -3.81 11.73
CA PHE A 52 -8.97 -3.52 11.69
C PHE A 52 -8.59 -2.67 12.90
N SER A 53 -7.85 -3.25 13.83
CA SER A 53 -7.36 -2.53 15.00
C SER A 53 -6.20 -1.62 14.62
N GLN A 54 -5.92 -0.63 15.47
CA GLN A 54 -4.73 0.18 15.30
C GLN A 54 -3.50 -0.65 15.66
N ARG A 55 -2.57 -0.74 14.74
CA ARG A 55 -1.31 -1.44 14.92
C ARG A 55 -0.33 -0.98 13.86
N THR A 56 0.95 -1.27 14.10
CA THR A 56 1.95 -1.04 13.07
C THR A 56 1.68 -1.94 11.89
N ARG A 57 1.75 -1.37 10.70
CA ARG A 57 1.54 -2.09 9.45
C ARG A 57 2.68 -1.77 8.50
N TRP A 58 2.86 -2.63 7.52
CA TRP A 58 3.89 -2.45 6.50
C TRP A 58 3.23 -2.41 5.14
N ALA A 59 3.48 -1.33 4.40
CA ALA A 59 3.02 -1.21 3.02
C ALA A 59 3.97 -2.05 2.16
N LYS A 60 3.44 -3.09 1.56
CA LYS A 60 4.23 -4.04 0.77
C LYS A 60 4.28 -3.58 -0.67
N ALA A 61 5.16 -2.62 -0.96
CA ALA A 61 5.25 -2.00 -2.27
C ALA A 61 5.67 -2.97 -3.37
N ASP A 62 6.36 -4.04 -3.02
CA ASP A 62 6.71 -5.09 -3.99
C ASP A 62 5.50 -5.88 -4.45
N LEU A 63 4.38 -5.76 -3.76
CA LEU A 63 3.12 -6.42 -4.12
C LEU A 63 2.12 -5.42 -4.70
N VAL A 64 2.60 -4.33 -5.25
CA VAL A 64 1.76 -3.35 -5.92
C VAL A 64 0.96 -4.02 -7.03
N GLN A 65 -0.31 -3.65 -7.16
CA GLN A 65 -1.17 -4.23 -8.19
C GLN A 65 -2.23 -3.26 -8.64
N GLN A 66 -2.78 -3.52 -9.79
CA GLN A 66 -3.90 -2.77 -10.34
C GLN A 66 -5.18 -3.56 -10.11
N VAL A 67 -6.19 -2.88 -9.58
CA VAL A 67 -7.49 -3.50 -9.35
C VAL A 67 -8.59 -2.59 -9.87
N SER A 68 -9.74 -3.17 -10.13
CA SER A 68 -10.92 -2.40 -10.47
C SER A 68 -11.39 -1.62 -9.24
N ARG A 69 -11.79 -0.36 -9.45
CA ARG A 69 -12.35 0.46 -8.39
C ARG A 69 -13.53 -0.23 -7.70
N TYR A 70 -14.30 -1.00 -8.45
CA TYR A 70 -15.47 -1.69 -7.91
C TYR A 70 -15.12 -2.78 -6.91
N ARG A 71 -13.87 -3.21 -6.85
CA ARG A 71 -13.42 -4.18 -5.88
C ARG A 71 -12.96 -3.53 -4.57
N LEU A 72 -12.91 -2.20 -4.54
CA LEU A 72 -12.47 -1.46 -3.36
C LEU A 72 -13.69 -1.00 -2.56
N ASN A 73 -13.61 -1.16 -1.26
CA ASN A 73 -14.62 -0.65 -0.33
C ASN A 73 -13.93 0.27 0.66
N ARG A 74 -14.60 1.35 1.01
CA ARG A 74 -14.10 2.25 2.04
C ARG A 74 -14.17 1.56 3.39
N ALA A 75 -13.12 1.73 4.20
CA ALA A 75 -13.11 1.21 5.54
C ALA A 75 -14.22 1.87 6.35
N ARG A 76 -14.85 1.10 7.23
CA ARG A 76 -15.96 1.59 8.04
C ARG A 76 -15.54 1.88 9.47
N THR A 77 -16.13 2.93 10.03
CA THR A 77 -16.02 3.26 11.44
C THR A 77 -17.40 3.23 12.04
N ASP A 78 -17.51 3.44 13.36
CA ASP A 78 -18.80 3.53 14.03
C ASP A 78 -19.64 4.70 13.53
N ARG A 79 -19.01 5.68 12.88
CA ARG A 79 -19.67 6.87 12.36
C ARG A 79 -19.91 6.84 10.87
N GLY A 80 -19.66 5.71 10.22
CA GLY A 80 -19.80 5.57 8.79
C GLY A 80 -18.50 5.12 8.14
N TYR A 81 -18.08 5.79 7.08
CA TYR A 81 -16.87 5.43 6.38
C TYR A 81 -15.68 6.19 6.92
N LEU A 82 -14.53 5.50 6.96
CA LEU A 82 -13.27 6.15 7.29
C LEU A 82 -12.93 7.12 6.17
N ASN A 83 -12.75 8.39 6.54
CA ASN A 83 -12.42 9.43 5.58
C ASN A 83 -11.03 9.94 5.92
N GLN A 84 -10.03 9.14 5.62
CA GLN A 84 -8.64 9.44 5.95
C GLN A 84 -7.78 9.43 4.71
N CYS A 85 -6.98 10.48 4.58
CA CYS A 85 -5.91 10.55 3.57
C CYS A 85 -4.58 10.47 4.31
N LEU A 86 -3.69 9.63 3.84
CA LEU A 86 -2.36 9.55 4.41
C LEU A 86 -1.56 10.80 4.07
N ALA A 87 -0.62 11.16 4.92
CA ALA A 87 0.26 12.29 4.67
C ALA A 87 0.98 12.13 3.34
N ARG A 88 1.14 13.23 2.63
CA ARG A 88 1.80 13.22 1.32
C ARG A 88 3.20 12.61 1.40
N GLU A 89 3.91 12.89 2.46
CA GLU A 89 5.27 12.38 2.66
C GLU A 89 5.28 10.86 2.76
N LEU A 90 4.31 10.30 3.45
CA LEU A 90 4.20 8.85 3.58
C LEU A 90 3.82 8.21 2.25
N VAL A 91 2.87 8.80 1.53
CA VAL A 91 2.49 8.31 0.21
C VAL A 91 3.70 8.36 -0.73
N ALA A 92 4.49 9.43 -0.67
CA ALA A 92 5.68 9.55 -1.50
C ALA A 92 6.70 8.45 -1.16
N GLU A 93 6.85 8.11 0.11
CA GLU A 93 7.73 7.01 0.50
C GLU A 93 7.26 5.69 -0.07
N ILE A 94 5.96 5.44 -0.04
CA ILE A 94 5.40 4.21 -0.61
C ILE A 94 5.62 4.19 -2.12
N GLN A 95 5.39 5.31 -2.79
CA GLN A 95 5.63 5.42 -4.24
C GLN A 95 7.09 5.16 -4.58
N LYS A 96 8.01 5.70 -3.80
CA LYS A 96 9.44 5.45 -3.99
C LYS A 96 9.77 3.97 -3.82
N ALA A 97 9.16 3.33 -2.84
CA ALA A 97 9.37 1.91 -2.62
C ALA A 97 8.84 1.08 -3.78
N VAL A 98 7.72 1.49 -4.39
CA VAL A 98 7.21 0.83 -5.59
C VAL A 98 8.20 0.95 -6.73
N ILE A 99 8.71 2.16 -6.98
CA ILE A 99 9.68 2.38 -8.03
C ILE A 99 10.95 1.55 -7.79
N LYS A 100 11.39 1.52 -6.56
CA LYS A 100 12.57 0.76 -6.18
C LYS A 100 12.38 -0.74 -6.41
N SER A 101 11.20 -1.25 -6.09
CA SER A 101 10.89 -2.66 -6.32
C SER A 101 10.93 -3.01 -7.79
N ILE A 102 10.39 -2.16 -8.64
CA ILE A 102 10.40 -2.36 -10.08
C ILE A 102 11.82 -2.29 -10.62
N ASN A 103 12.58 -1.30 -10.19
CA ASN A 103 13.94 -1.12 -10.64
C ASN A 103 14.85 -2.27 -10.20
N ALA A 104 14.62 -2.79 -9.01
CA ALA A 104 15.37 -3.93 -8.53
C ALA A 104 15.14 -5.15 -9.42
N SER A 105 13.89 -5.37 -9.83
CA SER A 105 13.60 -6.44 -10.78
C SER A 105 14.33 -6.25 -12.11
N TRP A 106 14.36 -5.02 -12.58
CA TRP A 106 15.08 -4.67 -13.80
C TRP A 106 16.56 -5.02 -13.69
N MET A 107 17.17 -4.64 -12.58
CA MET A 107 18.58 -4.90 -12.36
C MET A 107 18.88 -6.40 -12.32
N LEU A 108 17.96 -7.16 -11.77
CA LEU A 108 18.12 -8.61 -11.73
C LEU A 108 18.05 -9.24 -13.12
N ASN A 109 17.31 -8.61 -14.02
CA ASN A 109 17.19 -9.08 -15.40
C ASN A 109 18.29 -8.56 -16.30
N GLY A 110 19.25 -7.90 -15.74
CA GLY A 110 20.38 -7.47 -16.47
C GLY A 110 20.19 -6.21 -17.10
N THR A 111 19.96 -5.58 -17.40
CA THR A 111 20.06 -4.72 -17.99
C THR A 111 19.95 -3.72 -18.13
N PRO A 112 20.18 -3.10 -17.84
CA PRO A 112 19.76 -2.00 -18.24
C PRO A 112 20.32 -1.60 -19.45
N GLN A 113 20.08 -1.76 -19.89
CA GLN A 113 20.39 -1.43 -20.50
C GLN A 113 20.48 -0.56 -21.00
N SER A 114 20.64 -0.57 -21.15
CA SER A 114 20.78 0.03 -21.41
C SER A 114 20.57 0.67 -21.82
#